data_ced1e9cea4039b50adccb9cd75616fe5
#
_entry.id   ced1e9cea4039b50adccb9cd75616fe5
#
_cell.length_a   1.000
_cell.length_b   1.000
_cell.length_c   1.000
_cell.angle_alpha   90.00
_cell.angle_beta   90.00
_cell.angle_gamma   90.00
#
_symmetry.space_group_name_H-M   'P 1'
#
loop_
_entity.id
_entity.type
_entity.pdbx_description
1 polymer ?
#
loop_
_entity_poly.entity_id
_entity_poly.type
_entity_poly.pdbx_seq_one_letter_code
_entity_poly.pdbx_strand_id
1 'polypeptide(L)'
;MINRRTLLVSAGALGLAASVVPFPKVAAAVRPPLAKLTHTEGEWRTLLTPAQFDVLRRDGTERPFSSPLNNEHRHGTFACIACDLALFASTTKFDSGTGWPSFFRPLPGAFEFSQDHALFLPRTEYHCARCGGHHGHVFDDGPPPTGKRYCNNGVCLKFIPATG
;
A
#
# COMPACT_ATOMS: atom_id res chain seq x y z
N MET A 1 38.50 -74.64 -30.25
CA MET A 1 38.18 -74.39 -28.81
C MET A 1 38.53 -72.95 -28.50
N ILE A 2 37.55 -72.09 -28.40
CA ILE A 2 37.69 -70.63 -28.24
C ILE A 2 37.31 -70.28 -26.81
N ASN A 3 38.27 -69.76 -26.04
CA ASN A 3 38.09 -69.43 -24.62
C ASN A 3 37.59 -68.00 -24.51
N ARG A 4 36.37 -67.80 -24.02
CA ARG A 4 35.76 -66.47 -23.76
C ARG A 4 36.14 -65.97 -22.37
N ARG A 5 37.02 -64.96 -22.30
CA ARG A 5 37.29 -64.21 -21.07
C ARG A 5 36.23 -63.12 -20.92
N THR A 6 35.43 -63.22 -19.91
CA THR A 6 34.43 -62.22 -19.49
C THR A 6 35.16 -61.08 -18.78
N LEU A 7 35.11 -59.87 -19.35
CA LEU A 7 35.60 -58.64 -18.71
C LEU A 7 34.42 -58.05 -17.92
N LEU A 8 34.53 -58.05 -16.59
CA LEU A 8 33.64 -57.29 -15.66
C LEU A 8 34.09 -55.85 -15.64
N VAL A 9 33.26 -54.93 -16.16
CA VAL A 9 33.44 -53.50 -16.06
C VAL A 9 32.62 -53.03 -14.86
N SER A 10 33.32 -52.64 -13.78
CA SER A 10 32.72 -52.04 -12.61
C SER A 10 32.40 -50.55 -12.88
N ALA A 11 31.13 -50.18 -13.01
CA ALA A 11 30.70 -48.81 -13.10
C ALA A 11 30.65 -48.21 -11.68
N GLY A 12 31.64 -47.37 -11.36
CA GLY A 12 31.61 -46.56 -10.13
C GLY A 12 30.65 -45.38 -10.29
N ALA A 13 29.60 -45.38 -9.53
CA ALA A 13 28.67 -44.24 -9.42
C ALA A 13 29.27 -43.16 -8.53
N LEU A 14 29.73 -42.05 -9.12
CA LEU A 14 30.06 -40.83 -8.36
C LEU A 14 28.74 -40.17 -7.95
N GLY A 15 28.36 -40.30 -6.66
CA GLY A 15 27.27 -39.54 -6.10
C GLY A 15 27.67 -38.07 -5.86
N LEU A 16 27.11 -37.13 -6.65
CA LEU A 16 27.20 -35.70 -6.33
C LEU A 16 26.29 -35.42 -5.10
N ALA A 17 26.90 -35.20 -3.96
CA ALA A 17 26.20 -34.67 -2.80
C ALA A 17 25.91 -33.18 -3.03
N ALA A 18 24.68 -32.83 -3.37
CA ALA A 18 24.24 -31.44 -3.43
C ALA A 18 24.14 -30.88 -2.00
N SER A 19 25.08 -30.01 -1.63
CA SER A 19 25.05 -29.27 -0.38
C SER A 19 23.92 -28.24 -0.43
N VAL A 20 22.80 -28.51 0.25
CA VAL A 20 21.72 -27.54 0.44
C VAL A 20 22.20 -26.48 1.45
N VAL A 21 22.58 -25.32 0.96
CA VAL A 21 22.89 -24.17 1.82
C VAL A 21 21.59 -23.62 2.37
N PRO A 22 21.34 -23.63 3.71
CA PRO A 22 20.11 -23.08 4.25
C PRO A 22 20.12 -21.56 4.09
N PHE A 23 19.12 -21.02 3.40
CA PHE A 23 18.90 -19.58 3.33
C PHE A 23 18.59 -19.06 4.75
N PRO A 24 19.26 -17.98 5.21
CA PRO A 24 18.93 -17.39 6.51
C PRO A 24 17.48 -16.90 6.47
N LYS A 25 16.64 -17.38 7.40
CA LYS A 25 15.32 -16.81 7.64
C LYS A 25 15.53 -15.38 8.14
N VAL A 26 15.34 -14.40 7.26
CA VAL A 26 15.27 -12.99 7.64
C VAL A 26 14.04 -12.85 8.54
N ALA A 27 14.26 -12.77 9.84
CA ALA A 27 13.19 -12.46 10.78
C ALA A 27 12.62 -11.10 10.38
N ALA A 28 11.33 -11.05 10.05
CA ALA A 28 10.64 -9.79 9.82
C ALA A 28 10.78 -8.96 11.11
N ALA A 29 11.50 -7.85 11.03
CA ALA A 29 11.65 -6.94 12.14
C ALA A 29 10.24 -6.51 12.59
N VAL A 30 9.88 -6.86 13.83
CA VAL A 30 8.63 -6.43 14.45
C VAL A 30 8.69 -4.91 14.53
N ARG A 31 7.97 -4.23 13.65
CA ARG A 31 7.87 -2.78 13.67
C ARG A 31 7.12 -2.37 14.94
N PRO A 32 7.64 -1.42 15.75
CA PRO A 32 6.93 -0.98 16.95
C PRO A 32 5.52 -0.47 16.56
N PRO A 33 4.53 -0.64 17.43
CA PRO A 33 3.18 -0.16 17.17
C PRO A 33 3.20 1.34 16.87
N LEU A 34 2.46 1.73 15.84
CA LEU A 34 2.35 3.13 15.43
C LEU A 34 1.65 3.93 16.53
N ALA A 35 2.31 4.94 17.07
CA ALA A 35 1.70 5.84 18.05
C ALA A 35 0.51 6.58 17.41
N LYS A 36 -0.67 6.42 18.00
CA LYS A 36 -1.88 7.12 17.57
C LYS A 36 -1.76 8.62 17.87
N LEU A 37 -2.29 9.43 16.97
CA LEU A 37 -2.41 10.88 17.14
C LEU A 37 -3.90 11.23 17.29
N THR A 38 -4.24 11.80 18.44
CA THR A 38 -5.60 12.21 18.76
C THR A 38 -5.64 13.69 19.11
N HIS A 39 -6.65 14.38 18.59
CA HIS A 39 -6.96 15.76 18.89
C HIS A 39 -8.46 15.90 19.11
N THR A 40 -8.88 16.93 19.84
CA THR A 40 -10.27 17.34 19.93
C THR A 40 -10.76 17.87 18.57
N GLU A 41 -12.06 17.92 18.38
CA GLU A 41 -12.65 18.50 17.17
C GLU A 41 -12.20 19.96 16.95
N GLY A 42 -12.13 20.74 18.02
CA GLY A 42 -11.68 22.14 17.98
C GLY A 42 -10.24 22.28 17.50
N GLU A 43 -9.34 21.43 18.01
CA GLU A 43 -7.94 21.40 17.58
C GLU A 43 -7.83 20.99 16.10
N TRP A 44 -8.58 19.95 15.66
CA TRP A 44 -8.60 19.56 14.25
C TRP A 44 -9.07 20.69 13.33
N ARG A 45 -10.07 21.48 13.75
CA ARG A 45 -10.54 22.64 12.98
C ARG A 45 -9.50 23.75 12.86
N THR A 46 -8.58 23.85 13.83
CA THR A 46 -7.48 24.80 13.79
C THR A 46 -6.33 24.33 12.90
N LEU A 47 -6.09 22.99 12.86
CA LEU A 47 -4.98 22.38 12.14
C LEU A 47 -5.29 22.14 10.65
N LEU A 48 -6.56 21.94 10.31
CA LEU A 48 -7.02 21.55 8.98
C LEU A 48 -7.81 22.68 8.32
N THR A 49 -7.70 22.78 7.01
CA THR A 49 -8.65 23.62 6.25
C THR A 49 -10.07 23.05 6.35
N PRO A 50 -11.12 23.85 6.10
CA PRO A 50 -12.49 23.35 6.13
C PRO A 50 -12.72 22.12 5.23
N ALA A 51 -12.13 22.09 4.03
CA ALA A 51 -12.24 20.96 3.11
C ALA A 51 -11.52 19.70 3.63
N GLN A 52 -10.32 19.86 4.19
CA GLN A 52 -9.58 18.77 4.82
C GLN A 52 -10.30 18.21 6.04
N PHE A 53 -10.87 19.11 6.87
CA PHE A 53 -11.63 18.71 8.04
C PHE A 53 -12.89 17.94 7.64
N ASP A 54 -13.63 18.40 6.64
CA ASP A 54 -14.84 17.74 6.16
C ASP A 54 -14.55 16.31 5.71
N VAL A 55 -13.51 16.11 4.90
CA VAL A 55 -13.15 14.78 4.42
C VAL A 55 -12.55 13.92 5.52
N LEU A 56 -11.52 14.41 6.24
CA LEU A 56 -10.78 13.58 7.22
C LEU A 56 -11.57 13.26 8.50
N ARG A 57 -12.55 14.11 8.87
CA ARG A 57 -13.25 14.02 10.19
C ARG A 57 -14.75 13.83 10.09
N ARG A 58 -15.34 13.98 8.89
CA ARG A 58 -16.78 13.86 8.63
C ARG A 58 -17.08 12.92 7.46
N ASP A 59 -16.07 12.16 7.03
CA ASP A 59 -16.17 11.18 5.94
C ASP A 59 -16.71 11.78 4.62
N GLY A 60 -16.43 13.09 4.42
CA GLY A 60 -16.78 13.80 3.20
C GLY A 60 -16.01 13.30 1.97
N THR A 61 -16.39 13.80 0.81
CA THR A 61 -15.71 13.49 -0.45
C THR A 61 -15.49 14.77 -1.24
N GLU A 62 -14.26 15.00 -1.71
CA GLU A 62 -13.96 16.11 -2.62
C GLU A 62 -14.60 15.88 -3.99
N ARG A 63 -14.81 16.94 -4.76
CA ARG A 63 -15.32 16.80 -6.13
C ARG A 63 -14.33 16.06 -7.02
N PRO A 64 -14.80 15.21 -7.96
CA PRO A 64 -13.92 14.58 -8.91
C PRO A 64 -13.16 15.63 -9.74
N PHE A 65 -11.93 15.30 -10.13
CA PHE A 65 -11.02 16.15 -10.90
C PHE A 65 -10.59 17.45 -10.23
N SER A 66 -10.88 17.65 -8.93
CA SER A 66 -10.52 18.88 -8.20
C SER A 66 -9.10 18.86 -7.66
N SER A 67 -8.52 17.67 -7.43
CA SER A 67 -7.19 17.55 -6.83
C SER A 67 -6.07 17.75 -7.85
N PRO A 68 -5.10 18.63 -7.61
CA PRO A 68 -3.89 18.74 -8.44
C PRO A 68 -3.03 17.45 -8.39
N LEU A 69 -3.21 16.62 -7.36
CA LEU A 69 -2.47 15.36 -7.21
C LEU A 69 -2.90 14.28 -8.21
N ASN A 70 -4.00 14.47 -8.95
CA ASN A 70 -4.33 13.62 -10.09
C ASN A 70 -3.18 13.58 -11.10
N ASN A 71 -2.55 14.73 -11.35
CA ASN A 71 -1.47 14.92 -12.32
C ASN A 71 -0.07 14.87 -11.69
N GLU A 72 0.06 14.40 -10.44
CA GLU A 72 1.37 14.24 -9.79
C GLU A 72 1.99 12.90 -10.23
N HIS A 73 3.10 12.94 -10.99
CA HIS A 73 3.79 11.78 -11.56
C HIS A 73 5.26 11.65 -11.13
N ARG A 74 5.77 12.58 -10.34
CA ARG A 74 7.15 12.54 -9.86
C ARG A 74 7.37 11.37 -8.90
N HIS A 75 8.63 10.91 -8.79
CA HIS A 75 9.00 9.95 -7.76
C HIS A 75 8.92 10.57 -6.36
N GLY A 76 8.30 9.83 -5.44
CA GLY A 76 8.12 10.31 -4.06
C GLY A 76 7.11 9.50 -3.29
N THR A 77 6.62 10.11 -2.21
CA THR A 77 5.67 9.49 -1.27
C THR A 77 4.47 10.40 -1.08
N PHE A 78 3.29 9.82 -1.06
CA PHE A 78 2.07 10.51 -0.63
C PHE A 78 1.85 10.24 0.85
N ALA A 79 1.76 11.29 1.64
CA ALA A 79 1.58 11.25 3.08
C ALA A 79 0.25 11.86 3.50
N CYS A 80 -0.25 11.47 4.67
CA CYS A 80 -1.43 12.07 5.29
C CYS A 80 -1.16 13.55 5.59
N ILE A 81 -2.03 14.43 5.12
CA ILE A 81 -1.90 15.87 5.36
C ILE A 81 -2.01 16.23 6.84
N ALA A 82 -2.76 15.44 7.62
CA ALA A 82 -3.04 15.71 9.02
C ALA A 82 -1.95 15.25 9.99
N CYS A 83 -1.13 14.25 9.62
CA CYS A 83 -0.21 13.63 10.58
C CYS A 83 1.13 13.16 9.99
N ASP A 84 1.39 13.41 8.71
CA ASP A 84 2.64 13.09 8.03
C ASP A 84 2.95 11.59 7.89
N LEU A 85 2.00 10.70 8.23
CA LEU A 85 2.19 9.27 7.99
C LEU A 85 2.31 9.01 6.49
N ALA A 86 3.38 8.33 6.07
CA ALA A 86 3.55 7.87 4.70
C ALA A 86 2.47 6.83 4.35
N LEU A 87 1.71 7.06 3.28
CA LEU A 87 0.54 6.27 2.92
C LEU A 87 0.73 5.47 1.64
N PHE A 88 1.27 6.10 0.60
CA PHE A 88 1.49 5.46 -0.70
C PHE A 88 2.84 5.85 -1.29
N ALA A 89 3.48 4.91 -1.97
CA ALA A 89 4.61 5.22 -2.85
C ALA A 89 4.09 5.69 -4.22
N SER A 90 4.74 6.65 -4.84
CA SER A 90 4.35 7.15 -6.17
C SER A 90 4.33 6.04 -7.25
N THR A 91 5.16 5.01 -7.07
CA THR A 91 5.22 3.85 -7.97
C THR A 91 3.94 3.00 -7.97
N THR A 92 3.04 3.20 -7.00
CA THR A 92 1.75 2.49 -6.94
C THR A 92 0.59 3.33 -7.46
N LYS A 93 0.85 4.61 -7.83
CA LYS A 93 -0.15 5.50 -8.39
C LYS A 93 -0.46 5.16 -9.85
N PHE A 94 -1.72 5.26 -10.23
CA PHE A 94 -2.17 5.11 -11.62
C PHE A 94 -3.35 6.06 -11.90
N ASP A 95 -3.60 6.33 -13.17
CA ASP A 95 -4.79 7.06 -13.60
C ASP A 95 -5.96 6.08 -13.75
N SER A 96 -6.95 6.24 -12.90
CA SER A 96 -8.17 5.41 -12.93
C SER A 96 -9.28 6.01 -13.81
N GLY A 97 -9.11 7.25 -14.28
CA GLY A 97 -10.16 7.98 -15.00
C GLY A 97 -11.33 8.45 -14.12
N THR A 98 -11.33 8.13 -12.83
CA THR A 98 -12.47 8.44 -11.93
C THR A 98 -12.45 9.86 -11.38
N GLY A 99 -11.33 10.58 -11.52
CA GLY A 99 -11.18 11.96 -11.08
C GLY A 99 -10.57 12.12 -9.67
N TRP A 100 -10.16 11.05 -9.03
CA TRP A 100 -9.45 11.04 -7.75
C TRP A 100 -8.10 10.37 -7.86
N PRO A 101 -7.06 10.80 -7.10
CA PRO A 101 -5.79 10.08 -7.01
C PRO A 101 -6.01 8.62 -6.65
N SER A 102 -5.52 7.70 -7.46
CA SER A 102 -5.76 6.26 -7.32
C SER A 102 -4.45 5.49 -7.21
N PHE A 103 -4.44 4.48 -6.34
CA PHE A 103 -3.27 3.65 -6.06
C PHE A 103 -3.67 2.18 -6.03
N PHE A 104 -2.81 1.29 -6.52
CA PHE A 104 -3.11 -0.15 -6.47
C PHE A 104 -2.64 -0.82 -5.17
N ARG A 105 -1.82 -0.16 -4.34
CA ARG A 105 -1.33 -0.69 -3.06
C ARG A 105 -0.87 0.42 -2.13
N PRO A 106 -1.26 0.40 -0.83
CA PRO A 106 -0.70 1.30 0.18
C PRO A 106 0.64 0.79 0.70
N LEU A 107 1.32 1.62 1.47
CA LEU A 107 2.45 1.22 2.29
C LEU A 107 1.99 0.33 3.46
N PRO A 108 2.80 -0.63 3.92
CA PRO A 108 2.45 -1.49 5.03
C PRO A 108 2.14 -0.70 6.32
N GLY A 109 0.97 -0.96 6.92
CA GLY A 109 0.53 -0.31 8.16
C GLY A 109 0.06 1.13 7.99
N ALA A 110 -0.19 1.58 6.76
CA ALA A 110 -0.65 2.94 6.47
C ALA A 110 -2.11 3.19 6.88
N PHE A 111 -2.95 2.15 6.80
CA PHE A 111 -4.40 2.29 6.97
C PHE A 111 -5.02 1.24 7.88
N GLU A 112 -6.13 1.61 8.48
CA GLU A 112 -7.14 0.76 9.10
C GLU A 112 -8.38 0.76 8.19
N PHE A 113 -9.13 -0.34 8.18
CA PHE A 113 -10.25 -0.53 7.27
C PHE A 113 -11.53 -0.75 8.04
N SER A 114 -12.64 -0.23 7.52
CA SER A 114 -13.99 -0.41 8.02
C SER A 114 -14.99 -0.61 6.89
N GLN A 115 -16.20 -1.05 7.24
CA GLN A 115 -17.30 -1.13 6.27
C GLN A 115 -18.13 0.14 6.34
N ASP A 116 -18.27 0.82 5.22
CA ASP A 116 -19.17 1.94 5.04
C ASP A 116 -20.53 1.43 4.52
N HIS A 117 -21.59 1.72 5.27
CA HIS A 117 -22.96 1.35 4.97
C HIS A 117 -23.85 2.56 4.60
N ALA A 118 -23.27 3.73 4.35
CA ALA A 118 -24.01 4.94 4.04
C ALA A 118 -24.76 4.86 2.68
N LEU A 119 -24.33 3.98 1.78
CA LEU A 119 -25.00 3.71 0.51
C LEU A 119 -25.68 2.33 0.54
N PHE A 120 -26.52 2.06 -0.47
CA PHE A 120 -27.26 0.80 -0.61
C PHE A 120 -26.37 -0.45 -0.64
N LEU A 121 -25.15 -0.34 -1.19
CA LEU A 121 -24.16 -1.42 -1.18
C LEU A 121 -23.02 -1.07 -0.22
N PRO A 122 -22.64 -2.00 0.69
CA PRO A 122 -21.49 -1.82 1.57
C PRO A 122 -20.21 -1.57 0.77
N ARG A 123 -19.38 -0.62 1.20
CA ARG A 123 -18.07 -0.34 0.63
C ARG A 123 -17.00 -0.48 1.71
N THR A 124 -15.81 -0.90 1.32
CA THR A 124 -14.66 -0.87 2.22
C THR A 124 -14.04 0.53 2.19
N GLU A 125 -14.15 1.25 3.29
CA GLU A 125 -13.45 2.52 3.50
C GLU A 125 -12.13 2.32 4.23
N TYR A 126 -11.24 3.31 4.14
CA TYR A 126 -9.96 3.26 4.84
C TYR A 126 -9.60 4.59 5.49
N HIS A 127 -9.01 4.47 6.68
CA HIS A 127 -8.63 5.56 7.54
C HIS A 127 -7.12 5.52 7.82
N CYS A 128 -6.50 6.69 7.94
CA CYS A 128 -5.10 6.77 8.32
C CYS A 128 -4.84 6.04 9.65
N ALA A 129 -3.92 5.07 9.66
CA ALA A 129 -3.63 4.27 10.84
C ALA A 129 -3.11 5.10 12.02
N ARG A 130 -2.56 6.31 11.79
CA ARG A 130 -2.02 7.16 12.84
C ARG A 130 -3.06 8.10 13.43
N CYS A 131 -3.81 8.84 12.60
CA CYS A 131 -4.73 9.88 13.07
C CYS A 131 -6.21 9.51 12.92
N GLY A 132 -6.53 8.33 12.36
CA GLY A 132 -7.89 7.88 12.13
C GLY A 132 -8.67 8.69 11.10
N GLY A 133 -8.02 9.53 10.28
CA GLY A 133 -8.69 10.34 9.27
C GLY A 133 -9.19 9.49 8.10
N HIS A 134 -10.43 9.74 7.65
CA HIS A 134 -10.98 9.14 6.44
C HIS A 134 -10.19 9.59 5.21
N HIS A 135 -9.83 8.65 4.34
CA HIS A 135 -9.10 8.93 3.10
C HIS A 135 -9.87 8.58 1.84
N GLY A 136 -10.73 7.58 1.89
CA GLY A 136 -11.49 7.10 0.74
C GLY A 136 -11.90 5.64 0.83
N HIS A 137 -12.11 5.01 -0.32
CA HIS A 137 -12.64 3.64 -0.42
C HIS A 137 -11.79 2.76 -1.32
N VAL A 138 -11.86 1.43 -1.07
CA VAL A 138 -11.19 0.41 -1.87
C VAL A 138 -12.19 -0.27 -2.79
N PHE A 139 -11.78 -0.44 -4.05
CA PHE A 139 -12.55 -1.11 -5.10
C PHE A 139 -11.74 -2.24 -5.72
N ASP A 140 -12.44 -3.19 -6.35
CA ASP A 140 -11.86 -4.38 -6.98
C ASP A 140 -11.68 -4.21 -8.51
N ASP A 141 -11.53 -2.97 -8.96
CA ASP A 141 -11.39 -2.56 -10.36
C ASP A 141 -10.01 -1.94 -10.67
N GLY A 142 -9.02 -2.24 -9.87
CA GLY A 142 -7.65 -1.77 -10.05
C GLY A 142 -6.81 -2.64 -10.98
N PRO A 143 -5.60 -2.17 -11.34
CA PRO A 143 -4.67 -2.92 -12.19
C PRO A 143 -3.94 -4.04 -11.43
N PRO A 144 -3.30 -4.98 -12.16
CA PRO A 144 -2.30 -5.86 -11.57
C PRO A 144 -1.21 -5.05 -10.85
N PRO A 145 -0.56 -5.63 -9.81
CA PRO A 145 -0.65 -7.02 -9.36
C PRO A 145 -1.74 -7.28 -8.32
N THR A 146 -2.47 -6.27 -7.84
CA THR A 146 -3.40 -6.43 -6.72
C THR A 146 -4.87 -6.55 -7.15
N GLY A 147 -5.24 -6.02 -8.30
CA GLY A 147 -6.62 -5.85 -8.72
C GLY A 147 -7.39 -4.82 -7.88
N LYS A 148 -6.73 -4.15 -6.93
CA LYS A 148 -7.36 -3.16 -6.03
C LYS A 148 -7.13 -1.74 -6.52
N ARG A 149 -8.13 -0.88 -6.34
CA ARG A 149 -8.04 0.57 -6.49
C ARG A 149 -8.36 1.24 -5.16
N TYR A 150 -7.36 1.86 -4.57
CA TYR A 150 -7.50 2.77 -3.45
C TYR A 150 -7.81 4.15 -4.01
N CYS A 151 -9.10 4.51 -4.00
CA CYS A 151 -9.59 5.80 -4.45
C CYS A 151 -9.45 6.80 -3.30
N ASN A 152 -8.51 7.74 -3.40
CA ASN A 152 -8.16 8.61 -2.30
C ASN A 152 -8.59 10.05 -2.55
N ASN A 153 -9.17 10.71 -1.54
CA ASN A 153 -9.39 12.14 -1.59
C ASN A 153 -8.05 12.87 -1.58
N GLY A 154 -7.71 13.58 -2.64
CA GLY A 154 -6.42 14.24 -2.78
C GLY A 154 -6.21 15.38 -1.79
N VAL A 155 -7.29 16.02 -1.32
CA VAL A 155 -7.26 17.05 -0.27
C VAL A 155 -6.68 16.51 1.06
N CYS A 156 -6.74 15.19 1.27
CA CYS A 156 -6.20 14.51 2.45
C CYS A 156 -4.73 14.13 2.31
N LEU A 157 -4.14 14.31 1.13
CA LEU A 157 -2.77 13.95 0.82
C LEU A 157 -1.86 15.16 0.68
N LYS A 158 -0.59 14.96 1.01
CA LYS A 158 0.51 15.77 0.52
C LYS A 158 1.53 14.90 -0.20
N PHE A 159 2.13 15.44 -1.25
CA PHE A 159 3.20 14.78 -1.97
C PHE A 159 4.56 15.24 -1.43
N ILE A 160 5.44 14.29 -1.17
CA ILE A 160 6.82 14.50 -0.73
C ILE A 160 7.73 13.93 -1.82
N PRO A 161 8.43 14.77 -2.60
CA PRO A 161 9.35 14.30 -3.62
C PRO A 161 10.47 13.45 -3.01
N ALA A 162 10.94 12.45 -3.77
CA ALA A 162 12.16 11.74 -3.40
C ALA A 162 13.35 12.72 -3.51
N THR A 163 14.22 12.69 -2.52
CA THR A 163 15.53 13.35 -2.63
C THR A 163 16.36 12.55 -3.63
N GLY A 164 16.88 13.22 -4.66
CA GLY A 164 17.77 12.63 -5.65
C GLY A 164 19.10 12.19 -5.05
#